data_5d14a86dcd8e0ae1bb52fd8a5c5b1fc7
#
_entry.id   5d14a86dcd8e0ae1bb52fd8a5c5b1fc7
#
_cell.length_a   1.000
_cell.length_b   1.000
_cell.length_c   1.000
_cell.angle_alpha   90.00
_cell.angle_beta   90.00
_cell.angle_gamma   90.00
#
_symmetry.space_group_name_H-M   'P 1'
#
loop_
_entity.id
_entity.type
_entity.pdbx_description
1 polymer ?
#
loop_
_entity_poly.entity_id
_entity_poly.type
_entity_poly.pdbx_seq_one_letter_code
_entity_poly.pdbx_strand_id
1 'polypeptide(L)'
;KRQSEPSVIPCPYRQLNDLTNAGGYPEHSVNVILDKPKAKKTFFMVNLARGYLRMKKSVLYIDTENGQDQIMDRFIQSSINKTKKELYSGEYDKLEAKHLRKLARFGVELVVERVPAMITDVTYIREKIIQLRNQGIDIRVLMVDYAGKLASISRDREDFERISNVYVDLQNLAEELHLDIIWTAHHITREGKKHRLTRYDENDISGSIAIVRNAQVIMGLNSTEQEEKDNILRAEIVVQRDGLPSGRALFKCDVERQRCTEFTKEQRKQYDEVYGSKLDEQFKKKDNPDADSKKR
;
A
#
# COMPACT_ATOMS: atom_id res chain seq x y z
N LYS A 1 -26.00 -18.66 -18.14
CA LYS A 1 -25.72 -17.21 -18.20
C LYS A 1 -24.31 -17.07 -17.64
N ARG A 2 -23.29 -16.70 -18.47
CA ARG A 2 -22.01 -16.25 -17.96
C ARG A 2 -22.29 -15.01 -17.11
N GLN A 3 -21.90 -15.05 -15.84
CA GLN A 3 -21.84 -13.83 -15.02
C GLN A 3 -20.85 -12.89 -15.73
N SER A 4 -21.17 -11.61 -15.79
CA SER A 4 -20.23 -10.58 -16.28
C SER A 4 -18.90 -10.74 -15.56
N GLU A 5 -17.79 -10.55 -16.26
CA GLU A 5 -16.47 -10.56 -15.61
C GLU A 5 -16.49 -9.60 -14.41
N PRO A 6 -15.89 -9.98 -13.29
CA PRO A 6 -15.87 -9.12 -12.12
C PRO A 6 -15.22 -7.78 -12.45
N SER A 7 -15.84 -6.69 -12.01
CA SER A 7 -15.30 -5.35 -12.18
C SER A 7 -13.98 -5.22 -11.41
N VAL A 8 -12.94 -4.74 -12.07
CA VAL A 8 -11.62 -4.55 -11.46
C VAL A 8 -11.19 -3.09 -11.50
N ILE A 9 -10.58 -2.64 -10.43
CA ILE A 9 -10.02 -1.31 -10.28
C ILE A 9 -8.52 -1.36 -10.56
N PRO A 10 -8.02 -0.66 -11.59
CA PRO A 10 -6.60 -0.62 -11.83
C PRO A 10 -5.88 0.16 -10.72
N CYS A 11 -4.75 -0.37 -10.27
CA CYS A 11 -3.79 0.34 -9.46
C CYS A 11 -3.01 1.33 -10.36
N PRO A 12 -2.50 2.46 -9.81
CA PRO A 12 -1.70 3.42 -10.56
C PRO A 12 -0.41 2.88 -11.19
N TYR A 13 0.04 1.72 -10.75
CA TYR A 13 1.23 1.05 -11.23
C TYR A 13 0.86 -0.16 -12.08
N ARG A 14 1.30 -0.14 -13.34
CA ARG A 14 1.00 -1.20 -14.29
C ARG A 14 1.55 -2.55 -13.85
N GLN A 15 2.79 -2.56 -13.35
CA GLN A 15 3.42 -3.81 -12.92
C GLN A 15 2.66 -4.47 -11.76
N LEU A 16 2.01 -3.70 -10.88
CA LEU A 16 1.17 -4.26 -9.83
C LEU A 16 -0.12 -4.87 -10.38
N ASN A 17 -0.71 -4.27 -11.41
CA ASN A 17 -1.87 -4.84 -12.09
C ASN A 17 -1.50 -6.15 -12.80
N ASP A 18 -0.31 -6.20 -13.41
CA ASP A 18 0.21 -7.39 -14.08
C ASP A 18 0.49 -8.56 -13.11
N LEU A 19 0.63 -8.30 -11.80
CA LEU A 19 0.79 -9.33 -10.77
C LEU A 19 -0.54 -9.99 -10.35
N THR A 20 -1.65 -9.34 -10.58
CA THR A 20 -2.98 -9.88 -10.28
C THR A 20 -3.54 -10.61 -11.49
N ASN A 21 -4.23 -11.72 -11.29
CA ASN A 21 -4.77 -12.52 -12.39
C ASN A 21 -5.81 -11.77 -13.25
N ALA A 22 -6.50 -10.82 -12.65
CA ALA A 22 -7.54 -10.04 -13.33
C ALA A 22 -7.01 -8.73 -13.96
N GLY A 23 -5.71 -8.45 -13.89
CA GLY A 23 -5.13 -7.19 -14.39
C GLY A 23 -5.50 -5.95 -13.59
N GLY A 24 -5.92 -6.12 -12.33
CA GLY A 24 -6.33 -5.09 -11.39
C GLY A 24 -6.83 -5.70 -10.08
N TYR A 25 -7.45 -4.90 -9.26
CA TYR A 25 -7.95 -5.27 -7.93
C TYR A 25 -9.47 -5.31 -7.94
N PRO A 26 -10.14 -6.29 -7.30
CA PRO A 26 -11.58 -6.31 -7.24
C PRO A 26 -12.15 -5.01 -6.67
N GLU A 27 -13.29 -4.59 -7.21
CA GLU A 27 -14.05 -3.45 -6.71
C GLU A 27 -14.42 -3.65 -5.24
N HIS A 28 -14.46 -2.57 -4.47
CA HIS A 28 -14.77 -2.57 -3.04
C HIS A 28 -13.83 -3.42 -2.16
N SER A 29 -12.63 -3.73 -2.66
CA SER A 29 -11.69 -4.60 -1.95
C SER A 29 -10.84 -3.87 -0.91
N VAL A 30 -10.48 -4.62 0.15
CA VAL A 30 -9.45 -4.21 1.12
C VAL A 30 -8.13 -4.89 0.75
N ASN A 31 -7.10 -4.09 0.49
CA ASN A 31 -5.78 -4.55 0.09
C ASN A 31 -4.72 -4.12 1.09
N VAL A 32 -3.76 -4.99 1.36
CA VAL A 32 -2.79 -4.82 2.43
C VAL A 32 -1.37 -4.73 1.90
N ILE A 33 -0.63 -3.75 2.39
CA ILE A 33 0.80 -3.59 2.15
C ILE A 33 1.55 -4.04 3.39
N LEU A 34 2.33 -5.11 3.24
CA LEU A 34 3.20 -5.66 4.28
C LEU A 34 4.61 -5.09 4.16
N ASP A 35 5.20 -4.76 5.30
CA ASP A 35 6.63 -4.51 5.41
C ASP A 35 7.07 -4.50 6.88
N LYS A 36 8.38 -4.55 7.11
CA LYS A 36 8.97 -4.34 8.43
C LYS A 36 8.69 -2.92 8.96
N PRO A 37 8.71 -2.69 10.27
CA PRO A 37 8.63 -1.34 10.84
C PRO A 37 9.72 -0.42 10.30
N LYS A 38 9.39 0.86 10.11
CA LYS A 38 10.27 1.90 9.57
C LYS A 38 10.77 1.63 8.14
N ALA A 39 10.13 0.71 7.43
CA ALA A 39 10.33 0.51 6.01
C ALA A 39 9.49 1.49 5.19
N LYS A 40 9.35 1.26 3.91
CA LYS A 40 8.82 2.23 2.96
C LYS A 40 7.28 2.19 2.79
N LYS A 41 6.48 1.67 3.79
CA LYS A 41 5.00 1.55 3.65
C LYS A 41 4.31 2.89 3.39
N THR A 42 4.45 3.84 4.32
CA THR A 42 3.87 5.19 4.17
C THR A 42 4.36 5.88 2.90
N PHE A 43 5.67 5.76 2.60
CA PHE A 43 6.25 6.25 1.35
C PHE A 43 5.53 5.67 0.13
N PHE A 44 5.27 4.36 0.11
CA PHE A 44 4.61 3.69 -1.01
C PHE A 44 3.12 4.06 -1.09
N MET A 45 2.41 4.12 0.06
CA MET A 45 1.01 4.53 0.13
C MET A 45 0.80 5.96 -0.37
N VAL A 46 1.68 6.90 -0.01
CA VAL A 46 1.63 8.29 -0.54
C VAL A 46 1.78 8.31 -2.06
N ASN A 47 2.64 7.46 -2.62
CA ASN A 47 2.82 7.34 -4.07
C ASN A 47 1.61 6.68 -4.76
N LEU A 48 0.95 5.71 -4.13
CA LEU A 48 -0.32 5.17 -4.60
C LEU A 48 -1.41 6.25 -4.60
N ALA A 49 -1.55 7.00 -3.49
CA ALA A 49 -2.51 8.11 -3.39
C ALA A 49 -2.30 9.14 -4.51
N ARG A 50 -1.05 9.57 -4.73
CA ARG A 50 -0.69 10.44 -5.85
C ARG A 50 -1.11 9.87 -7.20
N GLY A 51 -0.92 8.57 -7.39
CA GLY A 51 -1.29 7.88 -8.61
C GLY A 51 -2.80 7.88 -8.84
N TYR A 52 -3.60 7.59 -7.82
CA TYR A 52 -5.07 7.62 -7.91
C TYR A 52 -5.61 9.03 -8.21
N LEU A 53 -5.03 10.08 -7.61
CA LEU A 53 -5.38 11.46 -7.97
C LEU A 53 -5.11 11.78 -9.45
N ARG A 54 -4.03 11.22 -10.02
CA ARG A 54 -3.75 11.35 -11.47
C ARG A 54 -4.76 10.59 -12.33
N MET A 55 -5.36 9.51 -11.79
CA MET A 55 -6.46 8.76 -12.39
C MET A 55 -7.83 9.42 -12.12
N LYS A 56 -7.84 10.64 -11.59
CA LYS A 56 -9.04 11.43 -11.26
C LYS A 56 -9.93 10.77 -10.20
N LYS A 57 -9.31 10.13 -9.20
CA LYS A 57 -10.01 9.56 -8.05
C LYS A 57 -9.59 10.32 -6.79
N SER A 58 -10.56 10.93 -6.08
CA SER A 58 -10.28 11.58 -4.80
C SER A 58 -9.96 10.54 -3.73
N VAL A 59 -9.02 10.89 -2.86
CA VAL A 59 -8.44 10.01 -1.85
C VAL A 59 -8.67 10.59 -0.47
N LEU A 60 -9.23 9.80 0.44
CA LEU A 60 -9.15 10.05 1.88
C LEU A 60 -8.00 9.23 2.45
N TYR A 61 -7.05 9.90 3.10
CA TYR A 61 -5.89 9.29 3.76
C TYR A 61 -6.04 9.43 5.27
N ILE A 62 -6.37 8.34 5.94
CA ILE A 62 -6.44 8.25 7.40
C ILE A 62 -5.08 7.84 7.93
N ASP A 63 -4.48 8.69 8.74
CA ASP A 63 -3.18 8.45 9.36
C ASP A 63 -3.31 8.26 10.88
N THR A 64 -2.71 7.21 11.40
CA THR A 64 -2.74 6.87 12.83
C THR A 64 -1.37 7.02 13.51
N GLU A 65 -0.30 7.25 12.75
CA GLU A 65 1.07 7.25 13.28
C GLU A 65 1.82 8.57 13.08
N ASN A 66 1.68 9.17 11.90
CA ASN A 66 2.42 10.37 11.55
C ASN A 66 1.60 11.64 11.89
N GLY A 67 2.03 12.77 11.41
CA GLY A 67 1.24 14.01 11.43
C GLY A 67 0.66 14.31 10.05
N GLN A 68 -0.48 14.98 10.02
CA GLN A 68 -1.13 15.41 8.78
C GLN A 68 -0.15 16.17 7.86
N ASP A 69 0.61 17.11 8.43
CA ASP A 69 1.59 17.90 7.68
C ASP A 69 2.70 17.03 7.09
N GLN A 70 3.13 15.98 7.81
CA GLN A 70 4.15 15.07 7.28
C GLN A 70 3.67 14.27 6.07
N ILE A 71 2.41 13.83 6.07
CA ILE A 71 1.82 13.13 4.91
C ILE A 71 1.67 14.11 3.75
N MET A 72 1.19 15.33 4.01
CA MET A 72 1.06 16.38 2.99
C MET A 72 2.42 16.77 2.41
N ASP A 73 3.45 16.99 3.23
CA ASP A 73 4.82 17.26 2.78
C ASP A 73 5.30 16.16 1.81
N ARG A 74 5.17 14.90 2.21
CA ARG A 74 5.56 13.75 1.36
C ARG A 74 4.80 13.71 0.05
N PHE A 75 3.50 13.99 0.10
CA PHE A 75 2.66 14.05 -1.10
C PHE A 75 3.11 15.18 -2.04
N ILE A 76 3.34 16.37 -1.52
CA ILE A 76 3.81 17.52 -2.33
C ILE A 76 5.20 17.24 -2.90
N GLN A 77 6.17 16.79 -2.08
CA GLN A 77 7.50 16.39 -2.56
C GLN A 77 7.41 15.42 -3.73
N SER A 78 6.62 14.35 -3.56
CA SER A 78 6.41 13.34 -4.60
C SER A 78 5.77 13.92 -5.86
N SER A 79 4.82 14.84 -5.71
CA SER A 79 4.02 15.40 -6.79
C SER A 79 4.77 16.40 -7.65
N ILE A 80 5.51 17.34 -7.02
CA ILE A 80 6.28 18.36 -7.72
C ILE A 80 7.75 17.98 -7.93
N ASN A 81 8.16 16.78 -7.45
CA ASN A 81 9.51 16.21 -7.59
C ASN A 81 10.59 17.09 -6.93
N LYS A 82 10.35 17.52 -5.69
CA LYS A 82 11.24 18.35 -4.89
C LYS A 82 11.58 17.70 -3.55
N THR A 83 12.78 17.98 -3.05
CA THR A 83 13.19 17.54 -1.71
C THR A 83 12.47 18.38 -0.64
N LYS A 84 12.49 17.91 0.60
CA LYS A 84 11.92 18.67 1.72
C LYS A 84 12.62 20.04 1.88
N LYS A 85 13.93 20.09 1.71
CA LYS A 85 14.71 21.33 1.79
C LYS A 85 14.28 22.34 0.71
N GLU A 86 14.09 21.86 -0.52
CA GLU A 86 13.61 22.70 -1.63
C GLU A 86 12.17 23.19 -1.36
N LEU A 87 11.28 22.33 -0.83
CA LEU A 87 9.90 22.70 -0.51
C LEU A 87 9.86 23.86 0.49
N TYR A 88 10.67 23.80 1.54
CA TYR A 88 10.70 24.83 2.59
C TYR A 88 11.59 26.05 2.25
N SER A 89 12.17 26.11 1.06
CA SER A 89 12.93 27.30 0.62
C SER A 89 12.05 28.47 0.17
N GLY A 90 10.75 28.23 -0.07
CA GLY A 90 9.80 29.20 -0.64
C GLY A 90 9.95 29.39 -2.16
N GLU A 91 11.01 28.86 -2.77
CA GLU A 91 11.27 29.00 -4.21
C GLU A 91 10.20 28.33 -5.08
N TYR A 92 9.58 27.26 -4.55
CA TYR A 92 8.64 26.41 -5.30
C TYR A 92 7.17 26.59 -4.92
N ASP A 93 6.81 27.57 -4.10
CA ASP A 93 5.42 27.86 -3.66
C ASP A 93 4.46 28.04 -4.84
N LYS A 94 4.91 28.71 -5.89
CA LYS A 94 4.10 28.89 -7.12
C LYS A 94 3.86 27.57 -7.84
N LEU A 95 4.84 26.67 -7.84
CA LEU A 95 4.73 25.34 -8.46
C LEU A 95 3.77 24.46 -7.67
N GLU A 96 3.87 24.47 -6.36
CA GLU A 96 2.96 23.79 -5.46
C GLU A 96 1.52 24.28 -5.65
N ALA A 97 1.29 25.59 -5.54
CA ALA A 97 -0.01 26.20 -5.75
C ALA A 97 -0.59 25.90 -7.14
N LYS A 98 0.25 25.84 -8.18
CA LYS A 98 -0.16 25.43 -9.54
C LYS A 98 -0.59 23.97 -9.56
N HIS A 99 0.13 23.08 -8.86
CA HIS A 99 -0.19 21.66 -8.79
C HIS A 99 -1.54 21.45 -8.07
N LEU A 100 -1.72 22.03 -6.90
CA LEU A 100 -2.97 21.94 -6.13
C LEU A 100 -4.16 22.50 -6.90
N ARG A 101 -4.02 23.68 -7.52
CA ARG A 101 -5.06 24.25 -8.40
C ARG A 101 -5.41 23.34 -9.59
N LYS A 102 -4.43 22.60 -10.13
CA LYS A 102 -4.69 21.63 -11.19
C LYS A 102 -5.57 20.48 -10.70
N LEU A 103 -5.31 19.93 -9.52
CA LEU A 103 -6.15 18.90 -8.91
C LEU A 103 -7.58 19.41 -8.69
N ALA A 104 -7.72 20.58 -8.06
CA ALA A 104 -9.01 21.20 -7.81
C ALA A 104 -9.84 21.44 -9.10
N ARG A 105 -9.20 21.85 -10.21
CA ARG A 105 -9.87 21.99 -11.52
C ARG A 105 -10.44 20.69 -12.06
N PHE A 106 -9.87 19.54 -11.69
CA PHE A 106 -10.39 18.24 -12.06
C PHE A 106 -11.43 17.70 -11.07
N GLY A 107 -11.78 18.48 -10.03
CA GLY A 107 -12.67 18.05 -8.96
C GLY A 107 -12.09 16.89 -8.15
N VAL A 108 -10.76 16.84 -8.00
CA VAL A 108 -10.05 15.72 -7.37
C VAL A 108 -9.25 16.25 -6.19
N GLU A 109 -9.42 15.62 -5.04
CA GLU A 109 -8.81 16.05 -3.80
C GLU A 109 -8.11 14.92 -3.06
N LEU A 110 -7.01 15.26 -2.38
CA LEU A 110 -6.41 14.48 -1.32
C LEU A 110 -6.82 15.10 0.01
N VAL A 111 -7.61 14.39 0.78
CA VAL A 111 -7.94 14.75 2.16
C VAL A 111 -7.09 13.89 3.09
N VAL A 112 -6.27 14.50 3.93
CA VAL A 112 -5.47 13.82 4.93
C VAL A 112 -6.06 14.12 6.30
N GLU A 113 -6.35 13.06 7.07
CA GLU A 113 -6.92 13.16 8.40
C GLU A 113 -6.05 12.39 9.39
N ARG A 114 -5.50 13.09 10.38
CA ARG A 114 -4.82 12.46 11.50
C ARG A 114 -5.84 12.06 12.55
N VAL A 115 -5.89 10.78 12.90
CA VAL A 115 -6.83 10.26 13.89
C VAL A 115 -6.11 9.62 15.09
N PRO A 116 -6.71 9.70 16.30
CA PRO A 116 -6.16 9.02 17.47
C PRO A 116 -6.19 7.50 17.30
N ALA A 117 -5.01 6.87 17.50
CA ALA A 117 -4.89 5.41 17.46
C ALA A 117 -5.68 4.76 18.62
N MET A 118 -6.24 3.57 18.38
CA MET A 118 -6.99 2.74 19.34
C MET A 118 -8.26 3.41 19.93
N ILE A 119 -8.67 4.54 19.38
CA ILE A 119 -9.88 5.27 19.79
C ILE A 119 -10.81 5.42 18.60
N THR A 120 -10.26 5.73 17.43
CA THR A 120 -11.05 5.92 16.20
C THR A 120 -11.38 4.58 15.57
N ASP A 121 -12.64 4.36 15.27
CA ASP A 121 -13.16 3.18 14.57
C ASP A 121 -13.59 3.50 13.12
N VAL A 122 -14.12 2.51 12.43
CA VAL A 122 -14.58 2.64 11.05
C VAL A 122 -15.82 3.52 10.92
N THR A 123 -16.64 3.68 12.00
CA THR A 123 -17.80 4.55 12.00
C THR A 123 -17.39 6.02 11.79
N TYR A 124 -16.32 6.45 12.45
CA TYR A 124 -15.77 7.79 12.23
C TYR A 124 -15.35 8.01 10.77
N ILE A 125 -14.68 7.02 10.16
CA ILE A 125 -14.24 7.11 8.75
C ILE A 125 -15.46 7.21 7.83
N ARG A 126 -16.50 6.43 8.11
CA ARG A 126 -17.78 6.46 7.40
C ARG A 126 -18.42 7.86 7.42
N GLU A 127 -18.57 8.43 8.59
CA GLU A 127 -19.12 9.78 8.78
C GLU A 127 -18.29 10.84 8.04
N LYS A 128 -16.97 10.73 8.11
CA LYS A 128 -16.07 11.64 7.40
C LYS A 128 -16.24 11.57 5.88
N ILE A 129 -16.35 10.37 5.30
CA ILE A 129 -16.60 10.21 3.86
C ILE A 129 -17.95 10.83 3.47
N ILE A 130 -18.99 10.58 4.25
CA ILE A 130 -20.33 11.18 4.01
C ILE A 130 -20.25 12.69 4.08
N GLN A 131 -19.58 13.26 5.09
CA GLN A 131 -19.37 14.70 5.23
C GLN A 131 -18.67 15.29 4.00
N LEU A 132 -17.59 14.66 3.53
CA LEU A 132 -16.85 15.11 2.36
C LEU A 132 -17.69 15.05 1.08
N ARG A 133 -18.47 14.00 0.90
CA ARG A 133 -19.41 13.88 -0.23
C ARG A 133 -20.48 14.96 -0.22
N ASN A 134 -21.01 15.31 0.95
CA ASN A 134 -21.96 16.44 1.10
C ASN A 134 -21.31 17.78 0.77
N GLN A 135 -20.00 17.91 0.84
CA GLN A 135 -19.23 19.07 0.40
C GLN A 135 -18.85 19.02 -1.09
N GLY A 136 -19.30 17.99 -1.82
CA GLY A 136 -19.02 17.81 -3.24
C GLY A 136 -17.72 17.07 -3.55
N ILE A 137 -17.04 16.49 -2.54
CA ILE A 137 -15.79 15.73 -2.71
C ILE A 137 -16.14 14.24 -2.78
N ASP A 138 -16.19 13.66 -3.98
CA ASP A 138 -16.49 12.24 -4.18
C ASP A 138 -15.29 11.36 -3.86
N ILE A 139 -15.17 10.95 -2.60
CA ILE A 139 -14.13 10.01 -2.16
C ILE A 139 -14.38 8.64 -2.79
N ARG A 140 -13.40 8.17 -3.57
CA ARG A 140 -13.41 6.87 -4.25
C ARG A 140 -12.36 5.90 -3.69
N VAL A 141 -11.28 6.42 -3.13
CA VAL A 141 -10.17 5.62 -2.59
C VAL A 141 -9.95 5.98 -1.13
N LEU A 142 -9.86 4.95 -0.28
CA LEU A 142 -9.52 5.09 1.13
C LEU A 142 -8.13 4.52 1.37
N MET A 143 -7.26 5.29 2.03
CA MET A 143 -5.97 4.86 2.55
C MET A 143 -6.02 4.89 4.07
N VAL A 144 -5.59 3.80 4.74
CA VAL A 144 -5.53 3.73 6.20
C VAL A 144 -4.12 3.33 6.63
N ASP A 145 -3.38 4.24 7.20
CA ASP A 145 -1.98 4.01 7.64
C ASP A 145 -1.89 4.03 9.17
N TYR A 146 -2.12 2.91 9.85
CA TYR A 146 -2.52 1.60 9.36
C TYR A 146 -3.74 1.06 10.14
N ALA A 147 -4.52 0.18 9.50
CA ALA A 147 -5.78 -0.33 10.05
C ALA A 147 -5.61 -1.06 11.41
N GLY A 148 -4.48 -1.70 11.67
CA GLY A 148 -4.20 -2.34 12.97
C GLY A 148 -4.18 -1.39 14.17
N LYS A 149 -4.22 -0.07 13.96
CA LYS A 149 -4.35 0.96 15.02
C LYS A 149 -5.76 1.51 15.16
N LEU A 150 -6.70 1.06 14.37
CA LEU A 150 -8.10 1.44 14.56
C LEU A 150 -8.70 0.66 15.74
N ALA A 151 -9.66 1.28 16.42
CA ALA A 151 -10.54 0.59 17.32
C ALA A 151 -11.54 -0.27 16.53
N SER A 152 -12.04 -1.35 17.12
CA SER A 152 -13.19 -2.07 16.59
C SER A 152 -14.49 -1.44 17.10
N ILE A 153 -15.54 -1.53 16.29
CA ILE A 153 -16.91 -1.16 16.71
C ILE A 153 -17.40 -2.15 17.78
N SER A 154 -16.96 -3.39 17.70
CA SER A 154 -17.31 -4.45 18.66
C SER A 154 -16.45 -4.38 19.92
N ARG A 155 -16.98 -4.92 21.02
CA ARG A 155 -16.21 -5.14 22.25
C ARG A 155 -15.41 -6.42 22.13
N ASP A 156 -14.14 -6.30 21.76
CA ASP A 156 -13.25 -7.45 21.58
C ASP A 156 -12.49 -7.75 22.88
N ARG A 157 -12.25 -9.03 23.12
CA ARG A 157 -11.46 -9.49 24.27
C ARG A 157 -9.96 -9.55 23.96
N GLU A 158 -9.63 -9.83 22.71
CA GLU A 158 -8.27 -10.01 22.26
C GLU A 158 -7.92 -9.12 21.05
N ASP A 159 -6.66 -8.75 20.94
CA ASP A 159 -6.16 -7.85 19.88
C ASP A 159 -6.36 -8.44 18.47
N PHE A 160 -6.29 -9.76 18.36
CA PHE A 160 -6.51 -10.44 17.08
C PHE A 160 -7.99 -10.37 16.62
N GLU A 161 -8.96 -10.47 17.57
CA GLU A 161 -10.39 -10.31 17.27
C GLU A 161 -10.66 -8.87 16.79
N ARG A 162 -10.12 -7.90 17.52
CA ARG A 162 -10.20 -6.48 17.15
C ARG A 162 -9.71 -6.25 15.73
N ILE A 163 -8.52 -6.74 15.38
CA ILE A 163 -7.97 -6.59 14.03
C ILE A 163 -8.89 -7.24 13.01
N SER A 164 -9.39 -8.46 13.27
CA SER A 164 -10.32 -9.15 12.38
C SER A 164 -11.56 -8.32 12.11
N ASN A 165 -12.18 -7.78 13.16
CA ASN A 165 -13.40 -6.99 13.06
C ASN A 165 -13.16 -5.68 12.31
N VAL A 166 -12.05 -4.99 12.55
CA VAL A 166 -11.67 -3.79 11.79
C VAL A 166 -11.59 -4.07 10.28
N TYR A 167 -11.03 -5.21 9.87
CA TYR A 167 -10.96 -5.55 8.45
C TYR A 167 -12.33 -5.89 7.86
N VAL A 168 -13.21 -6.56 8.63
CA VAL A 168 -14.60 -6.80 8.23
C VAL A 168 -15.35 -5.47 8.10
N ASP A 169 -15.19 -4.57 9.08
CA ASP A 169 -15.83 -3.25 9.06
C ASP A 169 -15.36 -2.41 7.87
N LEU A 170 -14.07 -2.47 7.52
CA LEU A 170 -13.53 -1.80 6.32
C LEU A 170 -14.10 -2.39 5.02
N GLN A 171 -14.27 -3.71 4.94
CA GLN A 171 -14.88 -4.36 3.79
C GLN A 171 -16.35 -3.92 3.63
N ASN A 172 -17.12 -3.95 4.72
CA ASN A 172 -18.51 -3.49 4.73
C ASN A 172 -18.61 -2.01 4.33
N LEU A 173 -17.70 -1.15 4.85
CA LEU A 173 -17.62 0.26 4.48
C LEU A 173 -17.39 0.46 2.98
N ALA A 174 -16.50 -0.32 2.38
CA ALA A 174 -16.20 -0.23 0.96
C ALA A 174 -17.43 -0.54 0.10
N GLU A 175 -18.18 -1.57 0.47
CA GLU A 175 -19.41 -1.99 -0.22
C GLU A 175 -20.53 -0.96 0.00
N GLU A 176 -20.78 -0.54 1.26
CA GLU A 176 -21.82 0.41 1.62
C GLU A 176 -21.67 1.76 0.91
N LEU A 177 -20.46 2.29 0.92
CA LEU A 177 -20.18 3.61 0.34
C LEU A 177 -19.68 3.54 -1.11
N HIS A 178 -19.71 2.38 -1.75
CA HIS A 178 -19.23 2.19 -3.12
C HIS A 178 -17.84 2.82 -3.34
N LEU A 179 -16.90 2.56 -2.40
CA LEU A 179 -15.52 2.92 -2.60
C LEU A 179 -14.91 2.02 -3.67
N ASP A 180 -14.08 2.56 -4.52
CA ASP A 180 -13.41 1.75 -5.54
C ASP A 180 -12.47 0.74 -4.89
N ILE A 181 -11.67 1.18 -3.91
CA ILE A 181 -10.64 0.37 -3.28
C ILE A 181 -10.20 0.94 -1.93
N ILE A 182 -9.84 0.08 -1.02
CA ILE A 182 -9.18 0.42 0.26
C ILE A 182 -7.75 -0.15 0.24
N TRP A 183 -6.79 0.67 0.63
CA TRP A 183 -5.42 0.27 0.91
C TRP A 183 -5.09 0.49 2.37
N THR A 184 -4.46 -0.48 3.00
CA THR A 184 -3.92 -0.33 4.35
C THR A 184 -2.54 -0.93 4.46
N ALA A 185 -1.77 -0.48 5.45
CA ALA A 185 -0.49 -1.04 5.79
C ALA A 185 -0.62 -2.05 6.93
N HIS A 186 0.29 -3.03 6.98
CA HIS A 186 0.41 -3.94 8.12
C HIS A 186 1.87 -4.30 8.38
N HIS A 187 2.17 -4.74 9.61
CA HIS A 187 3.52 -5.15 10.00
C HIS A 187 3.71 -6.65 9.89
N ILE A 188 4.91 -7.06 9.55
CA ILE A 188 5.33 -8.48 9.63
C ILE A 188 5.57 -8.89 11.07
N THR A 189 5.60 -10.20 11.33
CA THR A 189 5.91 -10.80 12.64
C THR A 189 7.33 -10.46 13.12
N ARG A 190 7.59 -10.69 14.41
CA ARG A 190 8.96 -10.55 14.96
C ARG A 190 9.93 -11.58 14.36
N GLU A 191 9.45 -12.76 14.04
CA GLU A 191 10.24 -13.83 13.41
C GLU A 191 10.59 -13.50 11.97
N GLY A 192 9.62 -13.01 11.19
CA GLY A 192 9.85 -12.47 9.85
C GLY A 192 10.90 -11.35 9.79
N LYS A 193 11.09 -10.61 10.93
CA LYS A 193 12.19 -9.61 11.03
C LYS A 193 13.56 -10.19 11.23
N LYS A 194 13.69 -11.36 11.89
CA LYS A 194 14.98 -12.01 12.18
C LYS A 194 15.58 -12.64 10.94
N HIS A 195 14.73 -13.21 10.10
CA HIS A 195 15.15 -13.71 8.80
C HIS A 195 15.15 -12.53 7.84
N ARG A 196 16.26 -12.15 7.26
CA ARG A 196 16.36 -11.19 6.16
C ARG A 196 15.71 -11.84 4.93
N LEU A 197 14.37 -11.89 4.96
CA LEU A 197 13.59 -12.59 3.96
C LEU A 197 13.64 -11.81 2.67
N THR A 198 13.94 -12.51 1.62
CA THR A 198 13.86 -11.99 0.25
C THR A 198 12.43 -11.97 -0.25
N ARG A 199 11.55 -12.78 0.36
CA ARG A 199 10.13 -12.89 0.08
C ARG A 199 9.36 -13.18 1.36
N TYR A 200 8.20 -12.51 1.55
CA TYR A 200 7.28 -12.82 2.64
C TYR A 200 6.34 -13.97 2.26
N ASP A 201 5.84 -14.68 3.28
CA ASP A 201 4.76 -15.64 3.16
C ASP A 201 3.66 -15.35 4.21
N GLU A 202 2.60 -16.16 4.22
CA GLU A 202 1.47 -15.97 5.12
C GLU A 202 1.85 -16.02 6.60
N ASN A 203 2.88 -16.79 6.97
CA ASN A 203 3.35 -16.92 8.36
C ASN A 203 4.10 -15.66 8.83
N ASP A 204 4.57 -14.84 7.90
CA ASP A 204 5.24 -13.58 8.21
C ASP A 204 4.25 -12.47 8.59
N ILE A 205 2.95 -12.67 8.42
CA ILE A 205 1.91 -11.67 8.70
C ILE A 205 1.58 -11.69 10.19
N SER A 206 1.76 -10.57 10.90
CA SER A 206 1.38 -10.44 12.31
C SER A 206 -0.15 -10.48 12.45
N GLY A 207 -0.69 -11.39 13.29
CA GLY A 207 -2.14 -11.62 13.37
C GLY A 207 -2.73 -12.28 12.11
N SER A 208 -1.95 -13.13 11.44
CA SER A 208 -2.08 -13.60 10.07
C SER A 208 -3.47 -14.08 9.65
N ILE A 209 -4.11 -14.94 10.44
CA ILE A 209 -5.38 -15.59 10.03
C ILE A 209 -6.48 -14.56 9.77
N ALA A 210 -6.60 -13.55 10.63
CA ALA A 210 -7.63 -12.52 10.51
C ALA A 210 -7.46 -11.68 9.24
N ILE A 211 -6.23 -11.29 8.93
CA ILE A 211 -5.90 -10.44 7.78
C ILE A 211 -5.99 -11.22 6.48
N VAL A 212 -5.43 -12.43 6.45
CA VAL A 212 -5.49 -13.32 5.27
C VAL A 212 -6.93 -13.65 4.88
N ARG A 213 -7.82 -13.81 5.87
CA ARG A 213 -9.25 -14.10 5.62
C ARG A 213 -10.02 -12.91 5.05
N ASN A 214 -9.66 -11.69 5.42
CA ASN A 214 -10.46 -10.51 5.10
C ASN A 214 -9.85 -9.62 4.01
N ALA A 215 -8.54 -9.69 3.77
CA ALA A 215 -7.90 -8.98 2.68
C ALA A 215 -8.11 -9.70 1.33
N GLN A 216 -8.29 -8.93 0.26
CA GLN A 216 -8.40 -9.47 -1.09
C GLN A 216 -7.02 -9.76 -1.68
N VAL A 217 -6.11 -8.82 -1.52
CA VAL A 217 -4.71 -8.94 -1.92
C VAL A 217 -3.81 -8.47 -0.79
N ILE A 218 -2.81 -9.27 -0.47
CA ILE A 218 -1.74 -8.90 0.45
C ILE A 218 -0.45 -8.84 -0.34
N MET A 219 0.16 -7.67 -0.34
CA MET A 219 1.38 -7.37 -1.08
C MET A 219 2.52 -7.08 -0.09
N GLY A 220 3.64 -7.77 -0.24
CA GLY A 220 4.86 -7.51 0.51
C GLY A 220 5.76 -6.51 -0.20
N LEU A 221 6.22 -5.49 0.52
CA LEU A 221 7.30 -4.62 0.08
C LEU A 221 8.62 -5.13 0.65
N ASN A 222 9.61 -5.33 -0.20
CA ASN A 222 10.85 -5.95 0.19
C ASN A 222 12.07 -5.37 -0.52
N SER A 223 13.22 -5.44 0.13
CA SER A 223 14.52 -5.09 -0.46
C SER A 223 15.62 -5.83 0.28
N THR A 224 16.59 -6.37 -0.44
CA THR A 224 17.87 -6.81 0.12
C THR A 224 18.72 -5.58 0.51
N GLU A 225 19.79 -5.79 1.27
CA GLU A 225 20.71 -4.70 1.61
C GLU A 225 21.31 -4.00 0.38
N GLN A 226 21.59 -4.77 -0.66
CA GLN A 226 22.14 -4.21 -1.89
C GLN A 226 21.07 -3.41 -2.65
N GLU A 227 19.85 -3.95 -2.75
CA GLU A 227 18.74 -3.23 -3.36
C GLU A 227 18.41 -1.93 -2.60
N GLU A 228 18.52 -1.92 -1.26
CA GLU A 228 18.36 -0.70 -0.45
C GLU A 228 19.40 0.37 -0.81
N LYS A 229 20.69 -0.04 -0.96
CA LYS A 229 21.76 0.86 -1.42
C LYS A 229 21.53 1.40 -2.82
N ASP A 230 20.96 0.57 -3.67
CA ASP A 230 20.66 0.94 -5.06
C ASP A 230 19.29 1.61 -5.20
N ASN A 231 18.62 1.91 -4.06
CA ASN A 231 17.29 2.54 -4.03
C ASN A 231 16.22 1.75 -4.81
N ILE A 232 16.28 0.43 -4.74
CA ILE A 232 15.33 -0.49 -5.37
C ILE A 232 14.35 -1.01 -4.33
N LEU A 233 13.07 -1.07 -4.68
CA LEU A 233 12.00 -1.66 -3.92
C LEU A 233 11.29 -2.70 -4.77
N ARG A 234 11.10 -3.89 -4.24
CA ARG A 234 10.26 -4.94 -4.82
C ARG A 234 8.91 -4.95 -4.15
N ALA A 235 7.86 -5.17 -4.94
CA ALA A 235 6.55 -5.53 -4.46
C ALA A 235 6.17 -6.90 -5.01
N GLU A 236 5.73 -7.80 -4.15
CA GLU A 236 5.37 -9.18 -4.47
C GLU A 236 4.01 -9.51 -3.85
N ILE A 237 3.16 -10.22 -4.56
CA ILE A 237 1.90 -10.70 -3.98
C ILE A 237 2.23 -11.84 -3.02
N VAL A 238 1.82 -11.71 -1.78
CA VAL A 238 1.95 -12.73 -0.73
C VAL A 238 0.71 -13.62 -0.71
N VAL A 239 -0.46 -12.99 -0.77
CA VAL A 239 -1.76 -13.67 -0.80
C VAL A 239 -2.67 -12.95 -1.79
N GLN A 240 -3.40 -13.70 -2.58
CA GLN A 240 -4.56 -13.19 -3.34
C GLN A 240 -5.65 -14.27 -3.36
N ARG A 241 -6.93 -13.85 -3.28
CA ARG A 241 -8.05 -14.81 -3.25
C ARG A 241 -8.21 -15.56 -4.57
N ASP A 242 -7.98 -14.87 -5.68
CA ASP A 242 -8.22 -15.42 -7.01
C ASP A 242 -6.88 -15.67 -7.72
N GLY A 243 -6.40 -16.92 -7.67
CA GLY A 243 -5.24 -17.41 -8.36
C GLY A 243 -3.96 -17.50 -7.54
N LEU A 244 -2.89 -17.92 -8.18
CA LEU A 244 -1.59 -18.09 -7.56
C LEU A 244 -0.77 -16.80 -7.66
N PRO A 245 -0.13 -16.37 -6.56
CA PRO A 245 0.79 -15.24 -6.59
C PRO A 245 1.96 -15.52 -7.54
N SER A 246 2.23 -14.61 -8.47
CA SER A 246 3.34 -14.78 -9.38
C SER A 246 4.04 -13.46 -9.72
N GLY A 247 5.35 -13.51 -9.85
CA GLY A 247 6.15 -12.37 -10.29
C GLY A 247 6.41 -11.32 -9.22
N ARG A 248 7.06 -10.24 -9.66
CA ARG A 248 7.45 -9.10 -8.86
C ARG A 248 7.34 -7.81 -9.65
N ALA A 249 6.91 -6.75 -9.00
CA ALA A 249 6.98 -5.39 -9.50
C ALA A 249 8.23 -4.71 -8.93
N LEU A 250 8.95 -3.96 -9.76
CA LEU A 250 10.22 -3.32 -9.42
C LEU A 250 10.09 -1.81 -9.51
N PHE A 251 10.59 -1.14 -8.46
CA PHE A 251 10.50 0.29 -8.33
C PHE A 251 11.85 0.92 -8.02
N LYS A 252 12.12 2.06 -8.65
CA LYS A 252 13.16 3.00 -8.24
C LYS A 252 12.59 3.99 -7.24
N CYS A 253 13.24 4.10 -6.08
CA CYS A 253 12.83 4.98 -5.00
C CYS A 253 13.75 6.19 -4.91
N ASP A 254 13.22 7.39 -5.02
CA ASP A 254 13.88 8.63 -4.62
C ASP A 254 13.29 9.06 -3.26
N VAL A 255 13.97 8.65 -2.18
CA VAL A 255 13.50 8.87 -0.81
C VAL A 255 13.54 10.36 -0.45
N GLU A 256 14.50 11.11 -0.98
CA GLU A 256 14.64 12.56 -0.73
C GLU A 256 13.46 13.34 -1.32
N ARG A 257 12.98 12.92 -2.49
CA ARG A 257 11.81 13.50 -3.16
C ARG A 257 10.51 12.74 -2.92
N GLN A 258 10.54 11.75 -1.99
CA GLN A 258 9.40 10.91 -1.66
C GLN A 258 8.74 10.28 -2.91
N ARG A 259 9.53 9.90 -3.92
CA ARG A 259 9.02 9.46 -5.22
C ARG A 259 9.37 8.02 -5.52
N CYS A 260 8.37 7.28 -5.95
CA CYS A 260 8.47 5.90 -6.40
C CYS A 260 8.05 5.80 -7.87
N THR A 261 8.87 5.17 -8.70
CA THR A 261 8.59 4.97 -10.13
C THR A 261 8.86 3.53 -10.53
N GLU A 262 8.02 2.97 -11.39
CA GLU A 262 8.22 1.62 -11.92
C GLU A 262 9.47 1.56 -12.80
N PHE A 263 10.13 0.41 -12.78
CA PHE A 263 11.21 0.12 -13.73
C PHE A 263 10.69 0.05 -15.16
N THR A 264 11.48 0.59 -16.10
CA THR A 264 11.29 0.33 -17.53
C THR A 264 11.65 -1.12 -17.87
N LYS A 265 11.32 -1.56 -19.06
CA LYS A 265 11.69 -2.91 -19.54
C LYS A 265 13.21 -3.12 -19.53
N GLU A 266 13.97 -2.10 -19.92
CA GLU A 266 15.44 -2.10 -19.94
C GLU A 266 16.01 -2.20 -18.52
N GLN A 267 15.48 -1.43 -17.58
CA GLN A 267 15.87 -1.49 -16.17
C GLN A 267 15.55 -2.85 -15.56
N ARG A 268 14.42 -3.46 -15.89
CA ARG A 268 14.07 -4.82 -15.44
C ARG A 268 15.09 -5.85 -15.96
N LYS A 269 15.46 -5.79 -17.24
CA LYS A 269 16.47 -6.68 -17.80
C LYS A 269 17.80 -6.55 -17.07
N GLN A 270 18.28 -5.32 -16.84
CA GLN A 270 19.49 -5.06 -16.06
C GLN A 270 19.39 -5.59 -14.62
N TYR A 271 18.23 -5.41 -13.99
CA TYR A 271 17.98 -5.96 -12.66
C TYR A 271 18.07 -7.48 -12.63
N ASP A 272 17.45 -8.17 -13.58
CA ASP A 272 17.46 -9.64 -13.67
C ASP A 272 18.89 -10.17 -13.92
N GLU A 273 19.72 -9.49 -14.69
CA GLU A 273 21.12 -9.81 -14.90
C GLU A 273 21.95 -9.70 -13.62
N VAL A 274 21.68 -8.69 -12.77
CA VAL A 274 22.45 -8.42 -11.55
C VAL A 274 21.95 -9.21 -10.33
N TYR A 275 20.63 -9.32 -10.20
CA TYR A 275 19.97 -9.83 -8.99
C TYR A 275 19.23 -11.15 -9.19
N GLY A 276 18.83 -11.49 -10.43
CA GLY A 276 17.91 -12.59 -10.73
C GLY A 276 18.39 -13.94 -10.18
N SER A 277 19.61 -14.34 -10.52
CA SER A 277 20.16 -15.64 -10.11
C SER A 277 20.29 -15.79 -8.57
N LYS A 278 20.70 -14.73 -7.88
CA LYS A 278 20.86 -14.74 -6.43
C LYS A 278 19.51 -14.84 -5.69
N LEU A 279 18.51 -14.16 -6.19
CA LEU A 279 17.15 -14.19 -5.63
C LEU A 279 16.49 -15.56 -5.87
N ASP A 280 16.61 -16.11 -7.05
CA ASP A 280 16.04 -17.41 -7.39
C ASP A 280 16.66 -18.54 -6.55
N GLU A 281 17.95 -18.49 -6.24
CA GLU A 281 18.60 -19.42 -5.32
C GLU A 281 18.08 -19.27 -3.88
N GLN A 282 17.84 -18.05 -3.41
CA GLN A 282 17.29 -17.79 -2.08
C GLN A 282 15.83 -18.23 -1.96
N PHE A 283 15.03 -18.07 -3.02
CA PHE A 283 13.66 -18.58 -3.05
C PHE A 283 13.63 -20.10 -3.00
N LYS A 284 14.46 -20.79 -3.78
CA LYS A 284 14.57 -22.26 -3.76
C LYS A 284 14.97 -22.80 -2.40
N LYS A 285 15.85 -22.10 -1.66
CA LYS A 285 16.24 -22.49 -0.28
C LYS A 285 15.10 -22.32 0.72
N LYS A 286 14.24 -21.32 0.57
CA LYS A 286 13.08 -21.12 1.43
C LYS A 286 11.99 -22.17 1.18
N ASP A 287 11.75 -22.52 -0.07
CA ASP A 287 10.76 -23.51 -0.47
C ASP A 287 11.21 -24.97 -0.13
N ASN A 288 12.49 -25.20 0.15
CA ASN A 288 13.03 -26.51 0.51
C ASN A 288 14.13 -26.42 1.59
N PRO A 289 13.75 -26.15 2.85
CA PRO A 289 14.70 -25.97 3.97
C PRO A 289 15.55 -27.21 4.27
N ASP A 290 15.10 -28.41 3.86
CA ASP A 290 15.80 -29.68 4.11
C ASP A 290 16.89 -30.01 3.05
N ALA A 291 17.05 -29.20 2.02
CA ALA A 291 18.04 -29.47 0.96
C ALA A 291 19.51 -29.36 1.47
N ASP A 292 19.77 -28.56 2.50
CA ASP A 292 21.11 -28.39 3.09
C ASP A 292 21.43 -29.43 4.19
N SER A 293 20.43 -30.11 4.77
CA SER A 293 20.65 -31.13 5.82
C SER A 293 21.17 -32.47 5.27
N LYS A 294 21.06 -32.72 3.96
CA LYS A 294 21.54 -33.95 3.29
C LYS A 294 23.00 -33.88 2.79
N LYS A 295 23.71 -32.78 3.05
CA LYS A 295 25.11 -32.58 2.61
C LYS A 295 26.12 -32.53 3.80
N ARG A 296 25.74 -33.02 4.98
CA ARG A 296 26.66 -33.24 6.08
C ARG A 296 26.80 -34.72 6.40
#